data_f5001c8cd6a5e33a7b245801d95228f1
#
_entry.id   f5001c8cd6a5e33a7b245801d95228f1
#
_cell.length_a   1.000
_cell.length_b   1.000
_cell.length_c   1.000
_cell.angle_alpha   90.00
_cell.angle_beta   90.00
_cell.angle_gamma   90.00
#
_symmetry.space_group_name_H-M   'P 1'
#
loop_
_entity.id
_entity.type
_entity.pdbx_description
1 polymer ?
#
loop_
_entity_poly.entity_id
_entity_poly.type
_entity_poly.pdbx_seq_one_letter_code
_entity_poly.pdbx_strand_id
1 'polypeptide(L)'
;RTLRRFQIAPGVHLSYDAAQKFNRCRISIHFAFPARRETATAHALLPLVMERGYADCPDMTQMTKKLARLYGADLTVDARPMGCSHNLCVSITGIKDQFALEGEKLTQEYAALALGTAFHPYFVGSTFDPEAVGIEKQMLKKALEDEVNDKRLYCQRQANRAPPASGRRAT
;
A
#
# COMPACT_ATOMS: atom_id res chain seq x y z
N ARG A 1 8.46 24.84 -1.85
CA ARG A 1 7.61 23.66 -1.79
C ARG A 1 6.95 23.64 -0.43
N THR A 2 5.64 23.89 -0.36
CA THR A 2 4.92 24.02 0.92
C THR A 2 3.97 22.84 1.06
N LEU A 3 4.37 21.86 1.85
CA LEU A 3 3.48 20.80 2.28
C LEU A 3 2.43 21.41 3.24
N ARG A 4 1.16 21.27 2.92
CA ARG A 4 0.06 21.65 3.79
C ARG A 4 -0.47 20.42 4.52
N ARG A 5 -0.68 20.53 5.81
CA ARG A 5 -1.17 19.46 6.66
C ARG A 5 -2.34 19.93 7.50
N PHE A 6 -3.40 19.14 7.53
CA PHE A 6 -4.63 19.39 8.29
C PHE A 6 -4.96 18.16 9.13
N GLN A 7 -5.43 18.39 10.33
CA GLN A 7 -6.05 17.34 11.13
C GLN A 7 -7.54 17.29 10.79
N ILE A 8 -8.02 16.16 10.27
CA ILE A 8 -9.43 15.96 9.89
C ILE A 8 -10.23 15.43 11.07
N ALA A 9 -9.63 14.52 11.84
CA ALA A 9 -10.20 13.92 13.04
C ALA A 9 -9.07 13.53 14.01
N PRO A 10 -9.36 13.18 15.26
CA PRO A 10 -8.35 12.69 16.19
C PRO A 10 -7.54 11.54 15.59
N GLY A 11 -6.22 11.70 15.47
CA GLY A 11 -5.32 10.72 14.86
C GLY A 11 -5.34 10.65 13.32
N VAL A 12 -6.21 11.43 12.64
CA VAL A 12 -6.32 11.43 11.17
C VAL A 12 -5.82 12.75 10.60
N HIS A 13 -4.84 12.68 9.72
CA HIS A 13 -4.22 13.84 9.09
C HIS A 13 -4.27 13.74 7.57
N LEU A 14 -4.61 14.85 6.91
CA LEU A 14 -4.46 15.02 5.46
C LEU A 14 -3.23 15.88 5.20
N SER A 15 -2.36 15.44 4.31
CA SER A 15 -1.23 16.24 3.84
C SER A 15 -1.27 16.32 2.32
N TYR A 16 -1.08 17.51 1.75
CA TYR A 16 -0.99 17.63 0.31
C TYR A 16 0.07 18.65 -0.13
N ASP A 17 0.63 18.40 -1.31
CA ASP A 17 1.57 19.27 -2.00
C ASP A 17 1.09 19.50 -3.44
N ALA A 18 0.72 20.71 -3.79
CA ALA A 18 0.26 21.10 -5.13
C ALA A 18 1.44 21.40 -6.06
N ALA A 19 2.38 20.46 -6.19
CA ALA A 19 3.56 20.64 -7.05
C ALA A 19 3.16 20.67 -8.54
N GLN A 20 3.39 21.80 -9.21
CA GLN A 20 3.03 21.98 -10.64
C GLN A 20 4.02 21.32 -11.60
N LYS A 21 5.27 21.13 -11.19
CA LYS A 21 6.34 20.62 -12.06
C LYS A 21 6.23 19.16 -12.46
N PHE A 22 5.35 18.38 -11.84
CA PHE A 22 5.16 16.96 -12.14
C PHE A 22 3.88 16.74 -12.96
N ASN A 23 3.95 15.86 -13.93
CA ASN A 23 2.82 15.48 -14.78
C ASN A 23 1.94 14.40 -14.15
N ARG A 24 2.40 13.79 -13.07
CA ARG A 24 1.66 12.76 -12.33
C ARG A 24 1.23 13.27 -10.96
N CYS A 25 0.10 12.76 -10.50
CA CYS A 25 -0.33 12.88 -9.11
C CYS A 25 -0.25 11.52 -8.40
N ARG A 26 -0.08 11.57 -7.09
CA ARG A 26 -0.11 10.39 -6.22
C ARG A 26 -1.04 10.68 -5.05
N ILE A 27 -1.92 9.73 -4.77
CA ILE A 27 -2.75 9.69 -3.56
C ILE A 27 -2.31 8.49 -2.75
N SER A 28 -2.04 8.67 -1.46
CA SER A 28 -1.66 7.57 -0.57
C SER A 28 -2.42 7.67 0.75
N ILE A 29 -2.90 6.53 1.23
CA ILE A 29 -3.56 6.36 2.52
C ILE A 29 -2.64 5.50 3.37
N HIS A 30 -2.30 6.00 4.55
CA HIS A 30 -1.36 5.35 5.46
C HIS A 30 -2.06 4.98 6.76
N PHE A 31 -1.93 3.73 7.17
CA PHE A 31 -2.39 3.21 8.45
C PHE A 31 -1.18 2.82 9.29
N ALA A 32 -0.98 3.51 10.40
CA ALA A 32 0.06 3.18 11.37
C ALA A 32 -0.53 2.36 12.51
N PHE A 33 0.01 1.19 12.78
CA PHE A 33 -0.42 0.31 13.87
C PHE A 33 0.79 -0.35 14.54
N PRO A 34 0.69 -0.70 15.84
CA PRO A 34 1.78 -1.31 16.57
C PRO A 34 2.27 -2.61 15.92
N ALA A 35 3.58 -2.77 15.81
CA ALA A 35 4.16 -4.03 15.34
C ALA A 35 4.03 -5.09 16.45
N ARG A 36 3.28 -6.16 16.16
CA ARG A 36 3.12 -7.33 17.04
C ARG A 36 3.53 -8.58 16.30
N ARG A 37 4.23 -9.47 16.99
CA ARG A 37 4.72 -10.72 16.40
C ARG A 37 3.58 -11.63 15.97
N GLU A 38 2.49 -11.64 16.74
CA GLU A 38 1.31 -12.48 16.49
C GLU A 38 0.59 -12.09 15.19
N THR A 39 0.63 -10.82 14.80
CA THR A 39 -0.05 -10.30 13.61
C THR A 39 0.88 -10.10 12.42
N ALA A 40 2.18 -10.37 12.56
CA ALA A 40 3.18 -10.08 11.53
C ALA A 40 2.87 -10.78 10.18
N THR A 41 2.46 -12.05 10.22
CA THR A 41 2.11 -12.82 9.01
C THR A 41 0.84 -12.26 8.34
N ALA A 42 -0.18 -11.92 9.13
CA ALA A 42 -1.40 -11.32 8.61
C ALA A 42 -1.12 -9.96 7.96
N HIS A 43 -0.28 -9.13 8.59
CA HIS A 43 0.12 -7.84 8.04
C HIS A 43 0.96 -7.94 6.76
N ALA A 44 1.75 -9.01 6.61
CA ALA A 44 2.50 -9.27 5.38
C ALA A 44 1.60 -9.76 4.24
N LEU A 45 0.54 -10.50 4.55
CA LEU A 45 -0.39 -11.07 3.58
C LEU A 45 -1.46 -10.07 3.14
N LEU A 46 -1.91 -9.21 4.06
CA LEU A 46 -3.01 -8.27 3.85
C LEU A 46 -2.84 -7.40 2.57
N PRO A 47 -1.68 -6.77 2.31
CA PRO A 47 -1.50 -5.96 1.10
C PRO A 47 -1.73 -6.76 -0.18
N LEU A 48 -1.22 -7.99 -0.24
CA LEU A 48 -1.31 -8.85 -1.43
C LEU A 48 -2.75 -9.19 -1.76
N VAL A 49 -3.56 -9.48 -0.74
CA VAL A 49 -4.98 -9.77 -0.92
C VAL A 49 -5.78 -8.51 -1.28
N MET A 50 -5.46 -7.36 -0.67
CA MET A 50 -6.15 -6.09 -0.96
C MET A 50 -5.87 -5.59 -2.38
N GLU A 51 -4.71 -5.86 -2.93
CA GLU A 51 -4.34 -5.45 -4.29
C GLU A 51 -5.15 -6.19 -5.38
N ARG A 52 -5.70 -7.36 -5.05
CA ARG A 52 -6.48 -8.18 -6.00
C ARG A 52 -7.82 -7.56 -6.39
N GLY A 53 -8.43 -6.78 -5.49
CA GLY A 53 -9.70 -6.16 -5.76
C GLY A 53 -10.36 -5.52 -4.53
N TYR A 54 -11.42 -4.81 -4.76
CA TYR A 54 -12.28 -4.22 -3.74
C TYR A 54 -13.75 -4.38 -4.13
N ALA A 55 -14.70 -3.91 -3.32
CA ALA A 55 -16.14 -4.19 -3.47
C ALA A 55 -16.68 -3.94 -4.89
N ASP A 56 -16.30 -2.83 -5.54
CA ASP A 56 -16.77 -2.51 -6.90
C ASP A 56 -15.98 -3.20 -8.03
N CYS A 57 -14.81 -3.74 -7.72
CA CYS A 57 -13.95 -4.47 -8.63
C CYS A 57 -13.40 -5.69 -7.91
N PRO A 58 -14.19 -6.77 -7.76
CA PRO A 58 -13.88 -7.90 -6.90
C PRO A 58 -12.75 -8.80 -7.38
N ASP A 59 -12.32 -8.67 -8.62
CA ASP A 59 -11.26 -9.49 -9.21
C ASP A 59 -10.19 -8.64 -9.93
N MET A 60 -9.03 -9.24 -10.13
CA MET A 60 -7.88 -8.60 -10.78
C MET A 60 -8.17 -8.16 -12.23
N THR A 61 -9.05 -8.86 -12.93
CA THR A 61 -9.39 -8.53 -14.32
C THR A 61 -10.18 -7.23 -14.39
N GLN A 62 -11.17 -7.07 -13.51
CA GLN A 62 -11.95 -5.84 -13.40
C GLN A 62 -11.08 -4.68 -12.90
N MET A 63 -10.21 -4.93 -11.92
CA MET A 63 -9.26 -3.94 -11.42
C MET A 63 -8.32 -3.47 -12.52
N THR A 64 -7.71 -4.38 -13.26
CA THR A 64 -6.81 -4.06 -14.38
C THR A 64 -7.52 -3.25 -15.47
N LYS A 65 -8.76 -3.62 -15.83
CA LYS A 65 -9.58 -2.86 -16.79
C LYS A 65 -9.87 -1.46 -16.28
N LYS A 66 -10.19 -1.30 -14.99
CA LYS A 66 -10.44 0.01 -14.39
C LYS A 66 -9.20 0.87 -14.40
N LEU A 67 -8.05 0.35 -13.99
CA LEU A 67 -6.76 1.06 -14.02
C LEU A 67 -6.36 1.45 -15.45
N ALA A 68 -6.59 0.58 -16.45
CA ALA A 68 -6.34 0.89 -17.86
C ALA A 68 -7.20 2.07 -18.35
N ARG A 69 -8.50 2.10 -17.99
CA ARG A 69 -9.39 3.22 -18.30
C ARG A 69 -8.97 4.54 -17.60
N LEU A 70 -8.29 4.44 -16.48
CA LEU A 70 -7.70 5.57 -15.76
C LEU A 70 -6.29 5.90 -16.28
N TYR A 71 -6.06 5.77 -17.59
CA TYR A 71 -4.81 6.07 -18.29
C TYR A 71 -3.60 5.29 -17.77
N GLY A 72 -3.83 4.02 -17.42
CA GLY A 72 -2.77 3.17 -16.88
C GLY A 72 -2.29 3.64 -15.51
N ALA A 73 -3.22 4.05 -14.66
CA ALA A 73 -2.90 4.34 -13.26
C ALA A 73 -2.33 3.10 -12.56
N ASP A 74 -1.41 3.32 -11.66
CA ASP A 74 -0.72 2.30 -10.87
C ASP A 74 -1.25 2.31 -9.44
N LEU A 75 -1.86 1.20 -9.02
CA LEU A 75 -2.32 0.97 -7.65
C LEU A 75 -1.35 0.02 -6.97
N THR A 76 -0.87 0.41 -5.81
CA THR A 76 -0.01 -0.43 -4.96
C THR A 76 -0.52 -0.45 -3.53
N VAL A 77 -0.49 -1.63 -2.93
CA VAL A 77 -0.73 -1.81 -1.49
C VAL A 77 0.51 -2.45 -0.88
N ASP A 78 1.12 -1.81 0.07
CA ASP A 78 2.31 -2.35 0.74
C ASP A 78 2.22 -2.22 2.27
N ALA A 79 2.92 -3.09 2.98
CA ALA A 79 3.09 -3.00 4.41
C ALA A 79 4.58 -3.01 4.76
N ARG A 80 5.02 -1.97 5.47
CA ARG A 80 6.43 -1.79 5.83
C ARG A 80 6.61 -1.59 7.33
N PRO A 81 7.63 -2.19 7.93
CA PRO A 81 7.98 -1.88 9.30
C PRO A 81 8.54 -0.45 9.38
N MET A 82 8.12 0.29 10.40
CA MET A 82 8.60 1.64 10.71
C MET A 82 8.90 1.73 12.22
N GLY A 83 10.12 1.38 12.61
CA GLY A 83 10.50 1.29 14.03
C GLY A 83 9.66 0.26 14.78
N CYS A 84 8.92 0.68 15.81
CA CYS A 84 8.02 -0.17 16.59
C CYS A 84 6.61 -0.31 16.00
N SER A 85 6.39 0.19 14.79
CA SER A 85 5.09 0.18 14.13
C SER A 85 5.18 -0.46 12.75
N HIS A 86 4.04 -0.91 12.24
CA HIS A 86 3.85 -1.22 10.84
C HIS A 86 3.07 -0.11 10.17
N ASN A 87 3.41 0.21 8.93
CA ASN A 87 2.67 1.14 8.10
C ASN A 87 2.10 0.39 6.90
N LEU A 88 0.77 0.24 6.84
CA LEU A 88 0.07 -0.20 5.64
C LEU A 88 -0.19 1.03 4.78
N CYS A 89 0.20 0.97 3.51
CA CYS A 89 0.04 2.05 2.55
C CYS A 89 -0.74 1.57 1.34
N VAL A 90 -1.88 2.20 1.08
CA VAL A 90 -2.61 2.08 -0.18
C VAL A 90 -2.29 3.33 -0.99
N SER A 91 -1.71 3.18 -2.17
CA SER A 91 -1.36 4.32 -3.01
C SER A 91 -1.72 4.12 -4.48
N ILE A 92 -2.20 5.17 -5.10
CA ILE A 92 -2.46 5.23 -6.53
C ILE A 92 -1.68 6.37 -7.16
N THR A 93 -1.09 6.11 -8.31
CA THR A 93 -0.32 7.09 -9.07
C THR A 93 -0.81 7.12 -10.51
N GLY A 94 -1.16 8.29 -11.01
CA GLY A 94 -1.62 8.47 -12.38
C GLY A 94 -1.30 9.84 -12.93
N ILE A 95 -1.76 10.14 -14.15
CA ILE A 95 -1.61 11.47 -14.76
C ILE A 95 -2.55 12.47 -14.07
N LYS A 96 -2.22 13.76 -14.15
CA LYS A 96 -3.08 14.83 -13.63
C LYS A 96 -4.29 15.06 -14.55
N ASP A 97 -5.38 15.58 -13.98
CA ASP A 97 -6.63 15.92 -14.65
C ASP A 97 -6.43 16.74 -15.93
N GLN A 98 -5.47 17.67 -15.93
CA GLN A 98 -5.15 18.52 -17.10
C GLN A 98 -4.64 17.75 -18.33
N PHE A 99 -4.26 16.48 -18.17
CA PHE A 99 -3.80 15.62 -19.25
C PHE A 99 -4.86 14.57 -19.66
N ALA A 100 -6.05 14.61 -19.04
CA ALA A 100 -7.19 13.80 -19.45
C ALA A 100 -7.72 14.26 -20.81
N LEU A 101 -8.03 13.32 -21.70
CA LEU A 101 -8.44 13.65 -23.08
C LEU A 101 -9.86 14.19 -23.14
N GLU A 102 -10.76 13.71 -22.29
CA GLU A 102 -12.19 14.04 -22.29
C GLU A 102 -12.59 14.94 -21.10
N GLY A 103 -11.59 15.50 -20.38
CA GLY A 103 -11.83 16.38 -19.24
C GLY A 103 -12.28 15.66 -17.98
N GLU A 104 -11.96 14.37 -17.86
CA GLU A 104 -12.29 13.57 -16.69
C GLU A 104 -11.58 14.10 -15.43
N LYS A 105 -12.25 13.97 -14.31
CA LYS A 105 -11.69 14.32 -13.00
C LYS A 105 -10.92 13.15 -12.40
N LEU A 106 -9.79 12.83 -13.01
CA LEU A 106 -8.97 11.66 -12.65
C LEU A 106 -8.56 11.64 -11.18
N THR A 107 -8.28 12.81 -10.60
CA THR A 107 -7.94 12.91 -9.15
C THR A 107 -9.07 12.41 -8.27
N GLN A 108 -10.34 12.66 -8.64
CA GLN A 108 -11.49 12.14 -7.89
C GLN A 108 -11.63 10.63 -8.05
N GLU A 109 -11.45 10.11 -9.27
CA GLU A 109 -11.47 8.67 -9.54
C GLU A 109 -10.34 7.94 -8.79
N TYR A 110 -9.14 8.51 -8.75
CA TYR A 110 -8.02 7.96 -7.98
C TYR A 110 -8.32 7.96 -6.49
N ALA A 111 -8.91 9.04 -5.96
CA ALA A 111 -9.31 9.10 -4.55
C ALA A 111 -10.37 8.06 -4.24
N ALA A 112 -11.39 7.92 -5.08
CA ALA A 112 -12.45 6.92 -4.91
C ALA A 112 -11.88 5.49 -4.93
N LEU A 113 -10.97 5.20 -5.87
CA LEU A 113 -10.33 3.89 -5.96
C LEU A 113 -9.45 3.58 -4.74
N ALA A 114 -8.63 4.53 -4.30
CA ALA A 114 -7.77 4.35 -3.13
C ALA A 114 -8.59 4.17 -1.84
N LEU A 115 -9.65 4.97 -1.66
CA LEU A 115 -10.56 4.85 -0.53
C LEU A 115 -11.37 3.54 -0.58
N GLY A 116 -11.83 3.14 -1.77
CA GLY A 116 -12.52 1.87 -1.97
C GLY A 116 -11.63 0.69 -1.58
N THR A 117 -10.40 0.65 -2.08
CA THR A 117 -9.42 -0.39 -1.72
C THR A 117 -9.10 -0.41 -0.23
N ALA A 118 -8.99 0.77 0.40
CA ALA A 118 -8.61 0.89 1.81
C ALA A 118 -9.74 0.55 2.78
N PHE A 119 -11.01 0.92 2.47
CA PHE A 119 -12.12 0.86 3.41
C PHE A 119 -13.26 -0.08 2.98
N HIS A 120 -13.28 -0.48 1.73
CA HIS A 120 -14.30 -1.38 1.17
C HIS A 120 -13.64 -2.56 0.41
N PRO A 121 -12.76 -3.34 1.07
CA PRO A 121 -12.15 -4.50 0.45
C PRO A 121 -13.23 -5.50 0.05
N TYR A 122 -12.94 -6.34 -0.94
CA TYR A 122 -13.84 -7.40 -1.35
C TYR A 122 -13.85 -8.52 -0.30
N PHE A 123 -15.03 -8.82 0.24
CA PHE A 123 -15.25 -9.92 1.18
C PHE A 123 -16.23 -10.95 0.60
N VAL A 124 -15.94 -12.21 0.90
CA VAL A 124 -16.87 -13.32 0.72
C VAL A 124 -17.46 -13.64 2.10
N GLY A 125 -18.70 -13.24 2.32
CA GLY A 125 -19.30 -13.25 3.66
C GLY A 125 -18.64 -12.23 4.58
N SER A 126 -17.98 -12.67 5.64
CA SER A 126 -17.31 -11.80 6.63
C SER A 126 -15.77 -11.81 6.55
N THR A 127 -15.20 -12.47 5.55
CA THR A 127 -13.75 -12.65 5.41
C THR A 127 -13.31 -12.33 3.99
N PHE A 128 -12.01 -12.13 3.80
CA PHE A 128 -11.43 -12.14 2.46
C PHE A 128 -11.70 -13.48 1.78
N ASP A 129 -11.76 -13.47 0.44
CA ASP A 129 -11.93 -14.67 -0.35
C ASP A 129 -10.88 -15.74 0.02
N PRO A 130 -11.29 -16.92 0.52
CA PRO A 130 -10.37 -17.95 0.97
C PRO A 130 -9.45 -18.46 -0.14
N GLU A 131 -9.92 -18.48 -1.39
CA GLU A 131 -9.11 -18.90 -2.54
C GLU A 131 -8.01 -17.88 -2.81
N ALA A 132 -8.35 -16.60 -2.85
CA ALA A 132 -7.39 -15.51 -3.02
C ALA A 132 -6.33 -15.53 -1.91
N VAL A 133 -6.75 -15.66 -0.65
CA VAL A 133 -5.86 -15.78 0.51
C VAL A 133 -4.94 -16.99 0.39
N GLY A 134 -5.45 -18.13 -0.06
CA GLY A 134 -4.68 -19.36 -0.27
C GLY A 134 -3.57 -19.18 -1.31
N ILE A 135 -3.89 -18.56 -2.44
CA ILE A 135 -2.95 -18.27 -3.53
C ILE A 135 -1.84 -17.33 -3.01
N GLU A 136 -2.20 -16.20 -2.42
CA GLU A 136 -1.22 -15.22 -1.94
C GLU A 136 -0.33 -15.78 -0.82
N LYS A 137 -0.90 -16.63 0.05
CA LYS A 137 -0.12 -17.31 1.09
C LYS A 137 0.94 -18.24 0.50
N GLN A 138 0.60 -18.98 -0.56
CA GLN A 138 1.56 -19.85 -1.25
C GLN A 138 2.63 -19.03 -1.97
N MET A 139 2.25 -17.96 -2.64
CA MET A 139 3.20 -17.06 -3.31
C MET A 139 4.14 -16.39 -2.32
N LEU A 140 3.63 -15.90 -1.19
CA LEU A 140 4.43 -15.31 -0.13
C LEU A 140 5.42 -16.34 0.47
N LYS A 141 4.95 -17.57 0.72
CA LYS A 141 5.80 -18.66 1.22
C LYS A 141 6.95 -18.93 0.25
N LYS A 142 6.64 -19.09 -1.04
CA LYS A 142 7.65 -19.29 -2.07
C LYS A 142 8.65 -18.12 -2.16
N ALA A 143 8.15 -16.89 -2.13
CA ALA A 143 9.02 -15.70 -2.14
C ALA A 143 9.97 -15.67 -0.93
N LEU A 144 9.52 -16.09 0.25
CA LEU A 144 10.36 -16.19 1.45
C LEU A 144 11.40 -17.33 1.34
N GLU A 145 11.04 -18.45 0.73
CA GLU A 145 11.97 -19.55 0.47
C GLU A 145 13.04 -19.14 -0.55
N ASP A 146 12.64 -18.48 -1.63
CA ASP A 146 13.56 -17.98 -2.66
C ASP A 146 14.51 -16.89 -2.13
N GLU A 147 14.05 -16.08 -1.16
CA GLU A 147 14.87 -15.04 -0.53
C GLU A 147 16.08 -15.60 0.24
N VAL A 148 15.95 -16.80 0.84
CA VAL A 148 17.06 -17.45 1.54
C VAL A 148 18.19 -17.78 0.56
N ASN A 149 17.88 -17.96 -0.72
CA ASN A 149 18.84 -18.21 -1.79
C ASN A 149 19.52 -16.93 -2.28
N ASP A 150 18.91 -15.75 -2.09
CA ASP A 150 19.54 -14.44 -2.36
C ASP A 150 20.33 -13.96 -1.13
N LYS A 151 21.62 -14.27 -1.12
CA LYS A 151 22.52 -13.93 -0.01
C LYS A 151 22.55 -12.43 0.31
N ARG A 152 22.38 -11.56 -0.69
CA ARG A 152 22.41 -10.10 -0.50
C ARG A 152 21.13 -9.63 0.22
N LEU A 153 19.98 -10.08 -0.23
CA LEU A 153 18.69 -9.74 0.36
C LEU A 153 18.58 -10.29 1.78
N TYR A 154 19.02 -11.52 1.98
CA TYR A 154 19.08 -12.18 3.29
C TYR A 154 19.96 -11.40 4.29
N CYS A 155 21.17 -11.03 3.90
CA CYS A 155 22.06 -10.23 4.74
C CYS A 155 21.46 -8.87 5.09
N GLN A 156 20.85 -8.19 4.13
CA GLN A 156 20.21 -6.88 4.35
C GLN A 156 19.06 -6.99 5.36
N ARG A 157 18.23 -8.03 5.27
CA ARG A 157 17.14 -8.26 6.23
C ARG A 157 17.64 -8.63 7.62
N GLN A 158 18.70 -9.45 7.71
CA GLN A 158 19.31 -9.78 9.00
C GLN A 158 19.92 -8.54 9.67
N ALA A 159 20.56 -7.67 8.91
CA ALA A 159 21.06 -6.39 9.41
C ALA A 159 19.95 -5.49 9.95
N ASN A 160 18.79 -5.44 9.25
CA ASN A 160 17.63 -4.66 9.68
C ASN A 160 16.89 -5.27 10.90
N ARG A 161 17.08 -6.56 11.18
CA ARG A 161 16.54 -7.25 12.36
C ARG A 161 17.42 -7.08 13.60
N ALA A 162 18.71 -6.79 13.42
CA ALA A 162 19.62 -6.54 14.53
C ALA A 162 19.13 -5.29 15.30
N PRO A 163 19.00 -5.35 16.63
CA PRO A 163 18.69 -4.15 17.41
C PRO A 163 19.80 -3.12 17.13
N PRO A 164 19.46 -1.82 17.08
CA PRO A 164 20.47 -0.78 16.91
C PRO A 164 21.55 -1.00 17.98
N ALA A 165 22.80 -1.11 17.54
CA ALA A 165 23.91 -1.24 18.47
C ALA A 165 23.79 -0.13 19.51
N SER A 166 23.61 -0.50 20.77
CA SER A 166 23.53 0.44 21.87
C SER A 166 24.77 1.32 21.81
N GLY A 167 24.58 2.58 21.39
CA GLY A 167 25.67 3.53 21.28
C GLY A 167 26.37 3.61 22.63
N ARG A 168 27.62 3.22 22.66
CA ARG A 168 28.53 3.57 23.75
C ARG A 168 28.50 5.09 23.83
N ARG A 169 27.87 5.63 24.85
CA ARG A 169 28.13 7.02 25.26
C ARG A 169 29.62 7.10 25.50
N ALA A 170 30.35 7.79 24.64
CA ALA A 170 31.69 8.25 24.98
C ALA A 170 31.53 9.23 26.14
N THR A 171 32.11 8.87 27.25
CA THR A 171 32.42 9.73 28.40
C THR A 171 33.37 10.83 27.99
#